data_92ec7d7b1ff5decccb166d568d59be75
#
_entry.id   92ec7d7b1ff5decccb166d568d59be75
#
_cell.length_a   1.000
_cell.length_b   1.000
_cell.length_c   1.000
_cell.angle_alpha   90.00
_cell.angle_beta   90.00
_cell.angle_gamma   90.00
#
_symmetry.space_group_name_H-M   'P 1'
#
loop_
_entity.id
_entity.type
_entity.pdbx_description
1 polymer ?
#
loop_
_entity_poly.entity_id
_entity_poly.type
_entity_poly.pdbx_seq_one_letter_code
_entity_poly.pdbx_strand_id
1 'polypeptide(L)'
;MTKYINHSGGAEGADIEWENIGSKYVSMENKHYYHGYKTKYGNIKLDDNEIEEGWVKILEANKKLKRNPYRYKSLLARNWYQVKNADKIFAISYLKNSSDVEGGTGWAIQMAIDCNKPVYVYDQNTSKWFEYCYRSNSFIVCDTPILSTNFAGIGARKLLDNGKQAIEQVFKKTLFNI
;
A
#
# COMPACT_ATOMS: atom_id res chain seq x y z
N MET A 1 11.46 -10.11 20.76
CA MET A 1 11.14 -10.36 19.34
C MET A 1 10.60 -9.08 18.74
N THR A 2 11.14 -8.58 17.63
CA THR A 2 10.68 -7.34 16.99
C THR A 2 9.25 -7.52 16.49
N LYS A 3 8.34 -6.65 16.91
CA LYS A 3 6.96 -6.62 16.45
C LYS A 3 6.85 -5.74 15.20
N TYR A 4 6.25 -6.25 14.16
CA TYR A 4 5.94 -5.50 12.95
C TYR A 4 4.50 -4.98 13.00
N ILE A 5 4.25 -3.84 12.39
CA ILE A 5 2.91 -3.25 12.22
C ILE A 5 2.66 -3.07 10.73
N ASN A 6 1.61 -3.70 10.23
CA ASN A 6 1.16 -3.57 8.85
C ASN A 6 -0.13 -2.73 8.79
N HIS A 7 -0.13 -1.69 7.98
CA HIS A 7 -1.29 -0.83 7.73
C HIS A 7 -1.87 -1.12 6.35
N SER A 8 -3.15 -1.46 6.28
CA SER A 8 -3.79 -1.88 5.05
C SER A 8 -5.30 -1.58 5.07
N GLY A 9 -5.96 -1.78 3.95
CA GLY A 9 -7.43 -1.68 3.85
C GLY A 9 -8.15 -2.99 4.09
N GLY A 10 -7.42 -4.10 4.22
CA GLY A 10 -8.01 -5.42 4.40
C GLY A 10 -8.85 -5.89 3.22
N ALA A 11 -8.56 -5.40 2.00
CA ALA A 11 -9.20 -5.88 0.80
C ALA A 11 -8.66 -7.26 0.39
N GLU A 12 -9.51 -8.08 -0.21
CA GLU A 12 -9.06 -9.33 -0.81
C GLU A 12 -7.97 -9.05 -1.88
N GLY A 13 -7.03 -9.97 -2.02
CA GLY A 13 -5.87 -9.81 -2.89
C GLY A 13 -4.63 -9.42 -2.10
N ALA A 14 -3.88 -8.43 -2.56
CA ALA A 14 -2.57 -8.10 -1.98
C ALA A 14 -2.64 -7.68 -0.51
N ASP A 15 -3.63 -6.88 -0.09
CA ASP A 15 -3.75 -6.42 1.29
C ASP A 15 -3.74 -7.58 2.29
N ILE A 16 -4.54 -8.61 2.04
CA ILE A 16 -4.65 -9.78 2.91
C ILE A 16 -3.46 -10.72 2.74
N GLU A 17 -2.86 -10.78 1.57
CA GLU A 17 -1.71 -11.66 1.36
C GLU A 17 -0.46 -11.16 2.09
N TRP A 18 -0.29 -9.85 2.27
CA TRP A 18 0.75 -9.30 3.16
C TRP A 18 0.61 -9.83 4.60
N GLU A 19 -0.63 -9.92 5.11
CA GLU A 19 -0.90 -10.53 6.42
C GLU A 19 -0.63 -12.03 6.42
N ASN A 20 -1.20 -12.76 5.45
CA ASN A 20 -1.10 -14.21 5.38
C ASN A 20 0.35 -14.70 5.29
N ILE A 21 1.15 -14.06 4.44
CA ILE A 21 2.56 -14.42 4.28
C ILE A 21 3.36 -13.90 5.47
N GLY A 22 3.19 -12.62 5.84
CA GLY A 22 3.98 -11.99 6.92
C GLY A 22 3.85 -12.71 8.26
N SER A 23 2.66 -13.18 8.60
CA SER A 23 2.41 -13.92 9.85
C SER A 23 3.17 -15.25 9.96
N LYS A 24 3.67 -15.78 8.84
CA LYS A 24 4.53 -16.98 8.84
C LYS A 24 5.98 -16.67 9.22
N TYR A 25 6.40 -15.41 9.09
CA TYR A 25 7.77 -14.97 9.24
C TYR A 25 8.02 -14.15 10.50
N VAL A 26 7.05 -13.30 10.89
CA VAL A 26 7.21 -12.33 11.99
C VAL A 26 5.98 -12.25 12.87
N SER A 27 6.18 -11.80 14.12
CA SER A 27 5.07 -11.31 14.94
C SER A 27 4.56 -9.99 14.37
N MET A 28 3.31 -9.97 13.88
CA MET A 28 2.77 -8.83 13.15
C MET A 28 1.41 -8.43 13.70
N GLU A 29 1.23 -7.13 13.92
CA GLU A 29 -0.07 -6.51 14.15
C GLU A 29 -0.59 -5.98 12.82
N ASN A 30 -1.78 -6.41 12.39
CA ASN A 30 -2.41 -5.93 11.17
C ASN A 30 -3.51 -4.93 11.50
N LYS A 31 -3.41 -3.73 10.95
CA LYS A 31 -4.38 -2.64 11.08
C LYS A 31 -5.10 -2.44 9.76
N HIS A 32 -6.31 -2.98 9.66
CA HIS A 32 -7.17 -2.90 8.49
C HIS A 32 -8.24 -1.83 8.71
N TYR A 33 -8.06 -0.68 8.08
CA TYR A 33 -8.95 0.48 8.21
C TYR A 33 -10.24 0.32 7.41
N TYR A 34 -11.36 0.64 8.04
CA TYR A 34 -12.67 0.64 7.37
C TYR A 34 -13.55 1.78 7.88
N HIS A 35 -14.58 2.12 7.10
CA HIS A 35 -15.60 3.10 7.45
C HIS A 35 -16.98 2.55 7.07
N GLY A 36 -17.99 2.87 7.89
CA GLY A 36 -19.35 2.37 7.69
C GLY A 36 -19.48 0.88 8.05
N TYR A 37 -19.85 0.06 7.07
CA TYR A 37 -19.99 -1.39 7.31
C TYR A 37 -18.63 -2.06 7.51
N LYS A 38 -18.57 -2.91 8.55
CA LYS A 38 -17.37 -3.69 8.82
C LYS A 38 -17.14 -4.70 7.70
N THR A 39 -15.99 -4.60 7.05
CA THR A 39 -15.51 -5.61 6.11
C THR A 39 -15.04 -6.87 6.85
N LYS A 40 -14.87 -7.98 6.14
CA LYS A 40 -14.44 -9.26 6.73
C LYS A 40 -13.17 -9.13 7.58
N TYR A 41 -12.21 -8.34 7.15
CA TYR A 41 -10.90 -8.17 7.78
C TYR A 41 -10.73 -6.83 8.52
N GLY A 42 -11.70 -5.92 8.40
CA GLY A 42 -11.63 -4.60 9.04
C GLY A 42 -11.59 -4.70 10.55
N ASN A 43 -10.61 -4.06 11.18
CA ASN A 43 -10.44 -4.05 12.64
C ASN A 43 -10.21 -2.65 13.22
N ILE A 44 -9.94 -1.65 12.39
CA ILE A 44 -9.82 -0.25 12.80
C ILE A 44 -10.93 0.55 12.12
N LYS A 45 -11.95 0.92 12.88
CA LYS A 45 -13.05 1.74 12.38
C LYS A 45 -12.66 3.21 12.38
N LEU A 46 -12.81 3.86 11.24
CA LEU A 46 -12.67 5.30 11.09
C LEU A 46 -14.02 5.99 11.31
N ASP A 47 -14.00 7.16 11.92
CA ASP A 47 -15.17 8.02 12.04
C ASP A 47 -15.33 8.96 10.83
N ASP A 48 -16.42 9.74 10.83
CA ASP A 48 -16.72 10.63 9.71
C ASP A 48 -15.72 11.78 9.58
N ASN A 49 -15.16 12.27 10.70
CA ASN A 49 -14.13 13.32 10.69
C ASN A 49 -12.82 12.79 10.10
N GLU A 50 -12.46 11.56 10.42
CA GLU A 50 -11.29 10.89 9.83
C GLU A 50 -11.47 10.68 8.32
N ILE A 51 -12.66 10.34 7.88
CA ILE A 51 -12.97 10.24 6.44
C ILE A 51 -12.87 11.59 5.75
N GLU A 52 -13.35 12.68 6.36
CA GLU A 52 -13.21 14.03 5.78
C GLU A 52 -11.73 14.46 5.72
N GLU A 53 -10.89 14.15 6.72
CA GLU A 53 -9.45 14.37 6.66
C GLU A 53 -8.84 13.62 5.46
N GLY A 54 -9.13 12.32 5.34
CA GLY A 54 -8.66 11.50 4.22
C GLY A 54 -9.16 12.01 2.87
N TRP A 55 -10.39 12.53 2.81
CA TRP A 55 -10.96 13.08 1.59
C TRP A 55 -10.20 14.33 1.10
N VAL A 56 -9.79 15.20 2.00
CA VAL A 56 -8.92 16.33 1.64
C VAL A 56 -7.64 15.85 0.97
N LYS A 57 -7.02 14.78 1.49
CA LYS A 57 -5.81 14.18 0.91
C LYS A 57 -6.06 13.54 -0.46
N ILE A 58 -7.21 12.93 -0.67
CA ILE A 58 -7.63 12.43 -1.98
C ILE A 58 -7.75 13.56 -2.99
N LEU A 59 -8.38 14.68 -2.63
CA LEU A 59 -8.52 15.82 -3.53
C LEU A 59 -7.15 16.46 -3.88
N GLU A 60 -6.23 16.51 -2.92
CA GLU A 60 -4.85 16.94 -3.17
C GLU A 60 -4.13 15.99 -4.16
N ALA A 61 -4.18 14.70 -3.93
CA ALA A 61 -3.61 13.68 -4.82
C ALA A 61 -4.23 13.74 -6.23
N ASN A 62 -5.52 14.06 -6.31
CA ASN A 62 -6.22 14.13 -7.59
C ASN A 62 -5.77 15.27 -8.49
N LYS A 63 -5.11 16.30 -7.97
CA LYS A 63 -4.50 17.35 -8.79
C LYS A 63 -3.45 16.76 -9.76
N LYS A 64 -2.82 15.66 -9.36
CA LYS A 64 -1.85 14.92 -10.18
C LYS A 64 -2.48 13.76 -10.93
N LEU A 65 -3.32 12.95 -10.26
CA LEU A 65 -3.94 11.76 -10.86
C LEU A 65 -5.00 12.09 -11.93
N LYS A 66 -5.75 13.19 -11.74
CA LYS A 66 -6.82 13.63 -12.67
C LYS A 66 -7.85 12.54 -12.96
N ARG A 67 -8.28 11.84 -11.91
CA ARG A 67 -9.28 10.76 -11.96
C ARG A 67 -10.60 11.24 -11.35
N ASN A 68 -11.67 10.42 -11.42
CA ASN A 68 -12.93 10.68 -10.72
C ASN A 68 -12.92 10.02 -9.33
N PRO A 69 -12.77 10.79 -8.22
CA PRO A 69 -12.72 10.21 -6.88
C PRO A 69 -14.11 10.03 -6.24
N TYR A 70 -15.15 10.64 -6.80
CA TYR A 70 -16.45 10.81 -6.09
C TYR A 70 -17.24 9.51 -5.92
N ARG A 71 -17.03 8.53 -6.79
CA ARG A 71 -17.79 7.27 -6.77
C ARG A 71 -17.54 6.42 -5.51
N TYR A 72 -16.34 6.53 -4.90
CA TYR A 72 -15.91 5.67 -3.80
C TYR A 72 -15.25 6.47 -2.67
N LYS A 73 -15.89 7.57 -2.25
CA LYS A 73 -15.33 8.52 -1.26
C LYS A 73 -14.73 7.83 -0.04
N SER A 74 -15.53 7.08 0.70
CA SER A 74 -15.07 6.42 1.94
C SER A 74 -13.95 5.41 1.69
N LEU A 75 -14.07 4.64 0.62
CA LEU A 75 -13.07 3.64 0.26
C LEU A 75 -11.72 4.26 -0.10
N LEU A 76 -11.74 5.38 -0.81
CA LEU A 76 -10.51 6.09 -1.19
C LEU A 76 -9.93 6.87 0.00
N ALA A 77 -10.77 7.58 0.76
CA ALA A 77 -10.34 8.40 1.89
C ALA A 77 -9.66 7.57 3.00
N ARG A 78 -10.11 6.34 3.26
CA ARG A 78 -9.47 5.45 4.25
C ARG A 78 -8.02 5.09 3.90
N ASN A 79 -7.65 5.14 2.63
CA ASN A 79 -6.28 4.86 2.19
C ASN A 79 -5.28 5.83 2.81
N TRP A 80 -5.72 7.03 3.18
CA TRP A 80 -4.88 8.00 3.89
C TRP A 80 -4.31 7.42 5.19
N TYR A 81 -5.11 6.67 5.95
CA TYR A 81 -4.67 6.09 7.23
C TYR A 81 -3.67 4.96 7.07
N GLN A 82 -3.72 4.23 5.97
CA GLN A 82 -2.70 3.25 5.62
C GLN A 82 -1.34 3.94 5.39
N VAL A 83 -1.38 5.06 4.68
CA VAL A 83 -0.18 5.84 4.33
C VAL A 83 0.31 6.71 5.49
N LYS A 84 -0.59 7.44 6.14
CA LYS A 84 -0.28 8.36 7.26
C LYS A 84 0.50 7.67 8.36
N ASN A 85 0.11 6.47 8.71
CA ASN A 85 0.62 5.75 9.86
C ASN A 85 1.84 4.86 9.56
N ALA A 86 2.18 4.64 8.29
CA ALA A 86 3.30 3.80 7.88
C ALA A 86 4.58 4.62 7.59
N ASP A 87 5.74 4.02 7.86
CA ASP A 87 7.04 4.64 7.54
C ASP A 87 7.41 4.42 6.06
N LYS A 88 7.11 3.24 5.52
CA LYS A 88 7.33 2.87 4.12
C LYS A 88 6.11 2.20 3.54
N ILE A 89 5.91 2.35 2.25
CA ILE A 89 4.78 1.80 1.52
C ILE A 89 5.27 0.74 0.53
N PHE A 90 4.67 -0.44 0.58
CA PHE A 90 4.96 -1.56 -0.32
C PHE A 90 3.67 -2.00 -0.99
N ALA A 91 3.60 -1.88 -2.29
CA ALA A 91 2.41 -2.22 -3.05
C ALA A 91 2.69 -3.32 -4.07
N ILE A 92 1.82 -4.32 -4.13
CA ILE A 92 1.77 -5.28 -5.25
C ILE A 92 0.66 -4.83 -6.18
N SER A 93 0.99 -4.33 -7.36
CA SER A 93 0.01 -3.71 -8.24
C SER A 93 0.45 -3.74 -9.71
N TYR A 94 -0.03 -2.80 -10.47
CA TYR A 94 0.30 -2.61 -11.88
C TYR A 94 0.69 -1.16 -12.12
N LEU A 95 1.86 -0.91 -12.70
CA LEU A 95 2.23 0.42 -13.16
C LEU A 95 1.42 0.78 -14.41
N LYS A 96 0.77 1.93 -14.37
CA LYS A 96 0.09 2.49 -15.53
C LYS A 96 1.06 3.17 -16.50
N ASN A 97 2.07 3.81 -15.93
CA ASN A 97 3.18 4.48 -16.61
C ASN A 97 4.34 4.70 -15.61
N SER A 98 5.34 5.47 -15.97
CA SER A 98 6.52 5.72 -15.13
C SER A 98 6.26 6.48 -13.82
N SER A 99 5.06 7.03 -13.61
CA SER A 99 4.75 7.86 -12.43
C SER A 99 3.40 7.52 -11.78
N ASP A 100 2.64 6.58 -12.32
CA ASP A 100 1.27 6.29 -11.87
C ASP A 100 1.00 4.79 -11.74
N VAL A 101 0.18 4.44 -10.75
CA VAL A 101 -0.24 3.08 -10.42
C VAL A 101 -1.73 2.92 -10.66
N GLU A 102 -2.15 1.78 -11.17
CA GLU A 102 -3.55 1.51 -11.48
C GLU A 102 -4.46 1.43 -10.24
N GLY A 103 -5.74 1.68 -10.47
CA GLY A 103 -6.84 1.42 -9.55
C GLY A 103 -6.78 2.22 -8.25
N GLY A 104 -7.41 1.66 -7.23
CA GLY A 104 -7.50 2.26 -5.88
C GLY A 104 -6.14 2.40 -5.20
N THR A 105 -5.22 1.46 -5.46
CA THR A 105 -3.84 1.49 -4.96
C THR A 105 -3.10 2.75 -5.42
N GLY A 106 -3.35 3.22 -6.64
CA GLY A 106 -2.74 4.45 -7.17
C GLY A 106 -3.03 5.69 -6.32
N TRP A 107 -4.19 5.76 -5.67
CA TRP A 107 -4.52 6.86 -4.75
C TRP A 107 -3.66 6.83 -3.49
N ALA A 108 -3.50 5.65 -2.87
CA ALA A 108 -2.64 5.49 -1.70
C ALA A 108 -1.18 5.82 -2.04
N ILE A 109 -0.71 5.34 -3.17
CA ILE A 109 0.66 5.61 -3.67
C ILE A 109 0.88 7.11 -3.88
N GLN A 110 -0.06 7.82 -4.53
CA GLN A 110 0.08 9.26 -4.74
C GLN A 110 0.09 10.03 -3.43
N MET A 111 -0.75 9.67 -2.47
CA MET A 111 -0.73 10.30 -1.15
C MET A 111 0.59 10.07 -0.40
N ALA A 112 1.18 8.87 -0.54
CA ALA A 112 2.50 8.57 0.02
C ALA A 112 3.60 9.42 -0.62
N ILE A 113 3.57 9.57 -1.93
CA ILE A 113 4.49 10.44 -2.69
C ILE A 113 4.34 11.89 -2.25
N ASP A 114 3.12 12.39 -2.08
CA ASP A 114 2.84 13.76 -1.62
C ASP A 114 3.36 14.01 -0.19
N CYS A 115 3.55 12.95 0.61
CA CYS A 115 4.15 13.00 1.94
C CYS A 115 5.65 12.67 1.97
N ASN A 116 6.32 12.56 0.83
CA ASN A 116 7.74 12.21 0.70
C ASN A 116 8.13 10.90 1.41
N LYS A 117 7.24 9.93 1.46
CA LYS A 117 7.53 8.62 2.04
C LYS A 117 8.26 7.73 1.05
N PRO A 118 9.11 6.78 1.51
CA PRO A 118 9.65 5.73 0.65
C PRO A 118 8.50 4.87 0.12
N VAL A 119 8.42 4.74 -1.21
CA VAL A 119 7.37 4.00 -1.92
C VAL A 119 7.98 2.98 -2.84
N TYR A 120 7.57 1.73 -2.67
CA TYR A 120 7.98 0.59 -3.48
C TYR A 120 6.76 -0.06 -4.12
N VAL A 121 6.82 -0.31 -5.41
CA VAL A 121 5.75 -0.97 -6.17
C VAL A 121 6.33 -2.17 -6.91
N TYR A 122 5.75 -3.33 -6.67
CA TYR A 122 5.97 -4.50 -7.50
C TYR A 122 4.96 -4.48 -8.65
N ASP A 123 5.45 -4.33 -9.85
CA ASP A 123 4.62 -4.39 -11.05
C ASP A 123 4.46 -5.83 -11.51
N GLN A 124 3.24 -6.34 -11.39
CA GLN A 124 2.92 -7.73 -11.71
C GLN A 124 3.02 -8.03 -13.22
N ASN A 125 2.96 -7.01 -14.08
CA ASN A 125 3.13 -7.18 -15.53
C ASN A 125 4.58 -7.48 -15.89
N THR A 126 5.53 -6.80 -15.27
CA THR A 126 6.96 -6.94 -15.58
C THR A 126 7.72 -7.82 -14.59
N SER A 127 7.07 -8.23 -13.49
CA SER A 127 7.66 -9.02 -12.40
C SER A 127 8.91 -8.35 -11.80
N LYS A 128 8.84 -7.02 -11.60
CA LYS A 128 9.95 -6.22 -11.07
C LYS A 128 9.49 -5.30 -9.97
N TRP A 129 10.39 -5.03 -9.02
CA TRP A 129 10.24 -3.96 -8.05
C TRP A 129 10.68 -2.63 -8.63
N PHE A 130 9.96 -1.58 -8.25
CA PHE A 130 10.25 -0.19 -8.57
C PHE A 130 10.22 0.64 -7.29
N GLU A 131 11.16 1.57 -7.17
CA GLU A 131 11.19 2.59 -6.12
C GLU A 131 10.85 3.94 -6.73
N TYR A 132 10.04 4.74 -6.02
CA TYR A 132 9.76 6.10 -6.48
C TYR A 132 10.96 7.01 -6.22
N CYS A 133 11.52 7.55 -7.29
CA CYS A 133 12.63 8.50 -7.26
C CYS A 133 12.10 9.93 -7.27
N TYR A 134 12.26 10.65 -6.15
CA TYR A 134 11.79 12.03 -6.01
C TYR A 134 12.56 13.03 -6.87
N ARG A 135 13.78 12.72 -7.27
CA ARG A 135 14.58 13.57 -8.16
C ARG A 135 14.03 13.57 -9.58
N SER A 136 13.62 12.41 -10.09
CA SER A 136 13.08 12.26 -11.45
C SER A 136 11.55 12.28 -11.51
N ASN A 137 10.87 12.29 -10.34
CA ASN A 137 9.42 12.14 -10.20
C ASN A 137 8.88 10.92 -10.95
N SER A 138 9.58 9.79 -10.83
CA SER A 138 9.24 8.57 -11.56
C SER A 138 9.66 7.32 -10.79
N PHE A 139 9.02 6.20 -11.10
CA PHE A 139 9.40 4.88 -10.63
C PHE A 139 10.61 4.38 -11.41
N ILE A 140 11.64 3.95 -10.71
CA ILE A 140 12.85 3.32 -11.26
C ILE A 140 12.98 1.90 -10.75
N VAL A 141 13.47 0.99 -11.59
CA VAL A 141 13.69 -0.40 -11.22
C VAL A 141 14.67 -0.46 -10.04
N CYS A 142 14.34 -1.28 -9.06
CA CYS A 142 15.19 -1.55 -7.91
C CYS A 142 15.20 -3.04 -7.56
N ASP A 143 16.11 -3.42 -6.68
CA ASP A 143 16.12 -4.75 -6.07
C ASP A 143 14.92 -4.93 -5.11
N THR A 144 14.66 -6.18 -4.71
CA THR A 144 13.68 -6.48 -3.66
C THR A 144 13.92 -5.58 -2.45
N PRO A 145 12.95 -4.79 -2.00
CA PRO A 145 13.14 -3.86 -0.89
C PRO A 145 13.20 -4.57 0.47
N ILE A 146 13.62 -3.81 1.49
CA ILE A 146 13.65 -4.26 2.90
C ILE A 146 12.54 -3.53 3.66
N LEU A 147 11.75 -4.29 4.43
CA LEU A 147 10.67 -3.74 5.26
C LEU A 147 11.19 -2.81 6.36
N SER A 148 10.40 -1.79 6.66
CA SER A 148 10.42 -1.17 7.98
C SER A 148 9.54 -1.96 8.95
N THR A 149 9.77 -1.81 10.24
CA THR A 149 8.93 -2.46 11.27
C THR A 149 7.51 -1.91 11.32
N ASN A 150 7.31 -0.73 10.77
CA ASN A 150 6.02 -0.06 10.62
C ASN A 150 5.81 0.28 9.14
N PHE A 151 4.98 -0.49 8.43
CA PHE A 151 4.84 -0.41 6.99
C PHE A 151 3.38 -0.49 6.53
N ALA A 152 3.12 -0.10 5.31
CA ALA A 152 1.87 -0.38 4.61
C ALA A 152 2.11 -1.45 3.54
N GLY A 153 1.53 -2.62 3.74
CA GLY A 153 1.46 -3.69 2.75
C GLY A 153 0.10 -3.65 2.06
N ILE A 154 0.06 -3.11 0.85
CA ILE A 154 -1.15 -2.84 0.08
C ILE A 154 -1.07 -3.37 -1.34
N GLY A 155 -2.13 -3.24 -2.11
CA GLY A 155 -2.05 -3.50 -3.54
C GLY A 155 -3.38 -3.85 -4.20
N ALA A 156 -3.28 -4.45 -5.37
CA ALA A 156 -4.41 -4.79 -6.22
C ALA A 156 -5.21 -5.98 -5.66
N ARG A 157 -6.52 -5.97 -5.94
CA ARG A 157 -7.39 -7.13 -5.65
C ARG A 157 -7.01 -8.34 -6.49
N LYS A 158 -6.62 -8.12 -7.75
CA LYS A 158 -6.09 -9.18 -8.62
C LYS A 158 -4.62 -9.40 -8.30
N LEU A 159 -4.36 -10.43 -7.50
CA LEU A 159 -3.03 -10.84 -7.08
C LEU A 159 -2.61 -12.08 -7.85
N LEU A 160 -1.51 -11.97 -8.59
CA LEU A 160 -0.90 -13.07 -9.34
C LEU A 160 0.11 -13.83 -8.46
N ASP A 161 0.53 -15.00 -8.92
CA ASP A 161 1.52 -15.82 -8.19
C ASP A 161 2.87 -15.11 -8.04
N ASN A 162 3.31 -14.36 -9.06
CA ASN A 162 4.52 -13.56 -8.96
C ASN A 162 4.42 -12.47 -7.88
N GLY A 163 3.24 -11.86 -7.69
CA GLY A 163 2.98 -10.90 -6.61
C GLY A 163 3.08 -11.54 -5.23
N LYS A 164 2.54 -12.75 -5.04
CA LYS A 164 2.69 -13.51 -3.79
C LYS A 164 4.14 -13.84 -3.50
N GLN A 165 4.88 -14.30 -4.51
CA GLN A 165 6.31 -14.58 -4.41
C GLN A 165 7.10 -13.32 -4.04
N ALA A 166 6.75 -12.17 -4.61
CA ALA A 166 7.39 -10.90 -4.30
C ALA A 166 7.21 -10.49 -2.83
N ILE A 167 6.01 -10.68 -2.26
CA ILE A 167 5.77 -10.45 -0.83
C ILE A 167 6.68 -11.36 0.01
N GLU A 168 6.72 -12.65 -0.30
CA GLU A 168 7.54 -13.61 0.43
C GLU A 168 9.03 -13.26 0.37
N GLN A 169 9.52 -12.85 -0.80
CA GLN A 169 10.91 -12.43 -0.99
C GLN A 169 11.28 -11.21 -0.14
N VAL A 170 10.34 -10.24 0.03
CA VAL A 170 10.56 -9.09 0.90
C VAL A 170 10.79 -9.52 2.34
N PHE A 171 9.99 -10.43 2.87
CA PHE A 171 10.18 -10.97 4.22
C PHE A 171 11.50 -11.75 4.34
N LYS A 172 11.82 -12.62 3.38
CA LYS A 172 13.07 -13.38 3.38
C LYS A 172 14.28 -12.46 3.34
N LYS A 173 14.30 -11.48 2.46
CA LYS A 173 15.39 -10.51 2.37
C LYS A 173 15.53 -9.67 3.65
N THR A 174 14.41 -9.25 4.22
CA THR A 174 14.39 -8.44 5.45
C THR A 174 14.99 -9.20 6.65
N LEU A 175 14.67 -10.49 6.77
CA LEU A 175 15.02 -11.28 7.96
C LEU A 175 16.33 -12.05 7.81
N PHE A 176 16.66 -12.49 6.62
CA PHE A 176 17.75 -13.42 6.38
C PHE A 176 18.79 -12.87 5.39
N ASN A 177 18.52 -11.73 4.80
CA ASN A 177 19.38 -11.11 3.76
C ASN A 177 19.63 -12.01 2.53
N ILE A 178 18.61 -12.80 2.15
CA ILE A 178 18.64 -13.75 1.02
C ILE A 178 17.60 -13.42 -0.04
#